data_75f67685f0d84580795de87374f66f3d
#
_entry.id   75f67685f0d84580795de87374f66f3d
#
_cell.length_a   1.000
_cell.length_b   1.000
_cell.length_c   1.000
_cell.angle_alpha   90.00
_cell.angle_beta   90.00
_cell.angle_gamma   90.00
#
_symmetry.space_group_name_H-M   'P 1'
#
loop_
_entity.id
_entity.type
_entity.pdbx_description
1 polymer ?
#
loop_
_entity_poly.entity_id
_entity_poly.type
_entity_poly.pdbx_seq_one_letter_code
_entity_poly.pdbx_strand_id
1 'polypeptide(L)'
;MDNFSNPSITVSISTIAKNLDRFCSSFSFQPLKDADEVIIIVQGMKDKTLQPKLKDYKIIYDDRLGLSRSRNIAIEKSKSDFIWFLDDDVVLNSNCIKKLKKSLKINKYASLFTVRMSFLDDSPYKNYTNKKILGRLGSLKVSSVELVVSKEFVLKNNIRFNESLGLGSKFPSTEENVFYLDIYDEGGLIIHLPEFLLKHEFINRREAHFSNISILNAKGMFCFRYGGILGFLIFIYYLVKCILISKNYKLPLALFKGYKNSDGII
;
A
#
# COMPACT_ATOMS: atom_id res chain seq x y z
N MET A 1 -25.97 -23.21 13.14
CA MET A 1 -24.82 -22.43 13.66
C MET A 1 -23.71 -22.59 12.63
N ASP A 2 -23.51 -21.57 11.84
CA ASP A 2 -22.51 -21.63 10.77
C ASP A 2 -21.13 -21.76 11.37
N ASN A 3 -20.45 -22.88 11.11
CA ASN A 3 -19.03 -23.08 11.41
C ASN A 3 -18.20 -22.13 10.54
N PHE A 4 -18.18 -20.84 10.89
CA PHE A 4 -17.34 -19.89 10.20
C PHE A 4 -15.88 -20.16 10.55
N SER A 5 -15.14 -20.72 9.61
CA SER A 5 -13.70 -20.83 9.69
C SER A 5 -13.08 -19.46 10.03
N ASN A 6 -12.04 -19.46 10.83
CA ASN A 6 -11.29 -18.22 11.09
C ASN A 6 -10.74 -17.70 9.76
N PRO A 7 -10.82 -16.38 9.47
CA PRO A 7 -10.29 -15.81 8.24
C PRO A 7 -8.78 -16.05 8.16
N SER A 8 -8.32 -16.50 7.00
CA SER A 8 -6.92 -16.73 6.70
C SER A 8 -6.26 -15.46 6.18
N ILE A 9 -4.97 -15.26 6.50
CA ILE A 9 -4.20 -14.08 6.11
C ILE A 9 -2.89 -14.49 5.44
N THR A 10 -2.67 -13.98 4.24
CA THR A 10 -1.35 -13.91 3.62
C THR A 10 -0.71 -12.57 3.99
N VAL A 11 0.50 -12.60 4.53
CA VAL A 11 1.36 -11.41 4.62
C VAL A 11 2.28 -11.40 3.39
N SER A 12 2.17 -10.36 2.59
CA SER A 12 3.03 -10.16 1.41
C SER A 12 4.06 -9.09 1.69
N ILE A 13 5.35 -9.44 1.60
CA ILE A 13 6.46 -8.50 1.80
C ILE A 13 7.14 -8.27 0.46
N SER A 14 7.26 -7.00 0.07
CA SER A 14 7.97 -6.59 -1.14
C SER A 14 9.36 -6.09 -0.78
N THR A 15 10.39 -6.62 -1.43
CA THR A 15 11.77 -6.14 -1.33
C THR A 15 12.41 -6.09 -2.71
N ILE A 16 13.54 -5.40 -2.82
CA ILE A 16 14.34 -5.36 -4.06
C ILE A 16 15.67 -6.11 -3.85
N ALA A 17 16.22 -6.68 -4.91
CA ALA A 17 17.44 -7.49 -4.86
C ALA A 17 18.57 -6.83 -4.05
N LYS A 18 18.83 -5.53 -4.26
CA LYS A 18 19.87 -4.77 -3.55
C LYS A 18 19.63 -4.63 -2.04
N ASN A 19 18.40 -4.79 -1.56
CA ASN A 19 18.03 -4.68 -0.14
C ASN A 19 17.94 -6.06 0.53
N LEU A 20 18.05 -7.15 -0.22
CA LEU A 20 17.74 -8.51 0.27
C LEU A 20 18.56 -8.89 1.51
N ASP A 21 19.86 -8.60 1.52
CA ASP A 21 20.74 -8.93 2.66
C ASP A 21 20.39 -8.08 3.90
N ARG A 22 20.13 -6.79 3.71
CA ARG A 22 19.64 -5.90 4.78
C ARG A 22 18.32 -6.41 5.33
N PHE A 23 17.36 -6.71 4.46
CA PHE A 23 16.05 -7.25 4.85
C PHE A 23 16.22 -8.54 5.67
N CYS A 24 17.01 -9.51 5.17
CA CYS A 24 17.26 -10.74 5.89
C CYS A 24 17.92 -10.52 7.26
N SER A 25 18.79 -9.52 7.41
CA SER A 25 19.50 -9.26 8.68
C SER A 25 18.67 -8.46 9.69
N SER A 26 17.88 -7.49 9.25
CA SER A 26 17.21 -6.51 10.12
C SER A 26 15.72 -6.78 10.35
N PHE A 27 15.02 -7.45 9.42
CA PHE A 27 13.59 -7.70 9.56
C PHE A 27 13.30 -8.78 10.60
N SER A 28 12.34 -8.49 11.50
CA SER A 28 11.89 -9.46 12.50
C SER A 28 10.74 -10.31 11.95
N PHE A 29 11.01 -11.58 11.69
CA PHE A 29 10.02 -12.54 11.19
C PHE A 29 9.15 -13.14 12.32
N GLN A 30 9.54 -12.98 13.57
CA GLN A 30 8.84 -13.58 14.72
C GLN A 30 7.34 -13.20 14.79
N PRO A 31 6.91 -11.93 14.52
CA PRO A 31 5.49 -11.58 14.55
C PRO A 31 4.65 -12.26 13.45
N LEU A 32 5.28 -12.80 12.40
CA LEU A 32 4.61 -13.44 11.26
C LEU A 32 4.20 -14.89 11.53
N LYS A 33 4.63 -15.50 12.63
CA LYS A 33 4.36 -16.91 12.95
C LYS A 33 2.87 -17.29 13.02
N ASP A 34 2.00 -16.32 13.24
CA ASP A 34 0.55 -16.51 13.31
C ASP A 34 -0.15 -16.24 11.96
N ALA A 35 0.59 -15.86 10.90
CA ALA A 35 0.07 -15.75 9.53
C ALA A 35 -0.14 -17.14 8.93
N ASP A 36 -1.15 -17.29 8.07
CA ASP A 36 -1.43 -18.57 7.41
C ASP A 36 -0.49 -18.79 6.22
N GLU A 37 -0.05 -17.70 5.60
CA GLU A 37 0.92 -17.70 4.51
C GLU A 37 1.78 -16.42 4.59
N VAL A 38 3.07 -16.55 4.28
CA VAL A 38 3.98 -15.43 4.06
C VAL A 38 4.58 -15.55 2.68
N ILE A 39 4.41 -14.52 1.84
CA ILE A 39 4.98 -14.44 0.51
C ILE A 39 5.98 -13.30 0.48
N ILE A 40 7.22 -13.59 0.12
CA ILE A 40 8.28 -12.59 -0.06
C ILE A 40 8.54 -12.44 -1.55
N ILE A 41 8.38 -11.22 -2.07
CA ILE A 41 8.58 -10.93 -3.48
C ILE A 41 9.85 -10.11 -3.64
N VAL A 42 10.84 -10.68 -4.29
CA VAL A 42 12.15 -10.08 -4.54
C VAL A 42 12.21 -9.56 -5.96
N GLN A 43 12.21 -8.24 -6.10
CA GLN A 43 12.18 -7.53 -7.37
C GLN A 43 13.58 -7.25 -7.92
N GLY A 44 13.74 -7.21 -9.26
CA GLY A 44 14.99 -6.91 -9.92
C GLY A 44 16.00 -8.04 -9.83
N MET A 45 15.56 -9.29 -9.71
CA MET A 45 16.40 -10.46 -9.56
C MET A 45 15.94 -11.61 -10.46
N LYS A 46 16.82 -12.10 -11.32
CA LYS A 46 16.56 -13.27 -12.18
C LYS A 46 16.97 -14.58 -11.52
N ASP A 47 18.08 -14.56 -10.80
CA ASP A 47 18.68 -15.75 -10.21
C ASP A 47 18.14 -16.01 -8.81
N LYS A 48 17.80 -17.27 -8.58
CA LYS A 48 17.28 -17.73 -7.29
C LYS A 48 18.42 -17.95 -6.30
N THR A 49 18.91 -16.89 -5.69
CA THR A 49 19.87 -17.02 -4.58
C THR A 49 19.12 -17.41 -3.31
N LEU A 50 19.38 -18.61 -2.82
CA LEU A 50 18.74 -19.11 -1.61
C LEU A 50 19.26 -18.33 -0.38
N GLN A 51 18.38 -17.60 0.27
CA GLN A 51 18.68 -16.95 1.55
C GLN A 51 18.28 -17.88 2.70
N PRO A 52 19.22 -18.37 3.53
CA PRO A 52 18.91 -19.36 4.58
C PRO A 52 17.81 -18.93 5.54
N LYS A 53 17.72 -17.64 5.88
CA LYS A 53 16.67 -17.09 6.75
C LYS A 53 15.27 -17.12 6.13
N LEU A 54 15.17 -17.26 4.82
CA LEU A 54 13.90 -17.23 4.09
C LEU A 54 13.41 -18.61 3.65
N LYS A 55 14.13 -19.68 3.99
CA LYS A 55 13.85 -21.06 3.55
C LYS A 55 12.44 -21.56 3.86
N ASP A 56 11.86 -21.06 4.95
CA ASP A 56 10.53 -21.49 5.44
C ASP A 56 9.38 -20.65 4.86
N TYR A 57 9.70 -19.68 4.00
CA TYR A 57 8.73 -18.77 3.39
C TYR A 57 8.62 -19.01 1.88
N LYS A 58 7.48 -18.64 1.33
CA LYS A 58 7.27 -18.65 -0.12
C LYS A 58 7.95 -17.44 -0.75
N ILE A 59 9.04 -17.69 -1.49
CA ILE A 59 9.79 -16.64 -2.18
C ILE A 59 9.42 -16.65 -3.65
N ILE A 60 9.15 -15.46 -4.20
CA ILE A 60 8.90 -15.23 -5.62
C ILE A 60 9.92 -14.21 -6.11
N TYR A 61 10.70 -14.59 -7.12
CA TYR A 61 11.65 -13.72 -7.78
C TYR A 61 11.01 -13.13 -9.04
N ASP A 62 11.07 -11.80 -9.18
CA ASP A 62 10.63 -11.08 -10.38
C ASP A 62 11.83 -10.30 -10.93
N ASP A 63 12.16 -10.47 -12.19
CA ASP A 63 13.28 -9.77 -12.85
C ASP A 63 12.99 -8.27 -13.08
N ARG A 64 11.75 -7.85 -12.94
CA ARG A 64 11.31 -6.46 -13.10
C ARG A 64 11.20 -5.75 -11.75
N LEU A 65 11.39 -4.43 -11.79
CA LEU A 65 11.06 -3.55 -10.68
C LEU A 65 9.62 -3.06 -10.80
N GLY A 66 8.98 -2.75 -9.69
CA GLY A 66 7.65 -2.17 -9.63
C GLY A 66 6.86 -2.65 -8.42
N LEU A 67 6.66 -1.76 -7.44
CA LEU A 67 5.96 -2.11 -6.20
C LEU A 67 4.51 -2.54 -6.44
N SER A 68 3.80 -1.85 -7.35
CA SER A 68 2.44 -2.24 -7.78
C SER A 68 2.41 -3.63 -8.39
N ARG A 69 3.40 -3.95 -9.24
CA ARG A 69 3.55 -5.27 -9.82
C ARG A 69 3.79 -6.35 -8.77
N SER A 70 4.66 -6.08 -7.82
CA SER A 70 4.92 -6.98 -6.69
C SER A 70 3.63 -7.30 -5.93
N ARG A 71 2.81 -6.29 -5.64
CA ARG A 71 1.52 -6.46 -4.95
C ARG A 71 0.50 -7.22 -5.80
N ASN A 72 0.49 -7.02 -7.12
CA ASN A 72 -0.34 -7.80 -8.04
C ASN A 72 0.04 -9.29 -8.04
N ILE A 73 1.35 -9.59 -8.03
CA ILE A 73 1.84 -10.97 -7.88
C ILE A 73 1.35 -11.57 -6.55
N ALA A 74 1.36 -10.80 -5.45
CA ALA A 74 0.83 -11.26 -4.18
C ALA A 74 -0.67 -11.59 -4.27
N ILE A 75 -1.48 -10.74 -4.91
CA ILE A 75 -2.91 -10.99 -5.11
C ILE A 75 -3.14 -12.30 -5.87
N GLU A 76 -2.36 -12.56 -6.91
CA GLU A 76 -2.50 -13.78 -7.70
C GLU A 76 -2.04 -15.04 -6.96
N LYS A 77 -0.92 -14.96 -6.25
CA LYS A 77 -0.24 -16.12 -5.67
C LYS A 77 -0.64 -16.44 -4.23
N SER A 78 -1.35 -15.54 -3.54
CA SER A 78 -1.91 -15.77 -2.21
C SER A 78 -2.94 -16.90 -2.23
N LYS A 79 -3.01 -17.67 -1.14
CA LYS A 79 -4.03 -18.72 -0.92
C LYS A 79 -5.04 -18.34 0.16
N SER A 80 -4.83 -17.24 0.88
CA SER A 80 -5.65 -16.82 2.01
C SER A 80 -6.82 -15.91 1.58
N ASP A 81 -7.78 -15.72 2.48
CA ASP A 81 -8.95 -14.87 2.30
C ASP A 81 -8.57 -13.38 2.22
N PHE A 82 -7.57 -12.99 3.02
CA PHE A 82 -7.09 -11.62 3.10
C PHE A 82 -5.59 -11.53 2.83
N ILE A 83 -5.16 -10.39 2.28
CA ILE A 83 -3.76 -10.10 1.98
C ILE A 83 -3.37 -8.79 2.66
N TRP A 84 -2.33 -8.83 3.48
CA TRP A 84 -1.71 -7.64 4.06
C TRP A 84 -0.42 -7.32 3.32
N PHE A 85 -0.32 -6.13 2.75
CA PHE A 85 0.87 -5.68 2.00
C PHE A 85 1.84 -4.97 2.93
N LEU A 86 3.10 -5.40 2.91
CA LEU A 86 4.18 -4.81 3.70
C LEU A 86 5.39 -4.50 2.81
N ASP A 87 6.16 -3.51 3.24
CA ASP A 87 7.46 -3.18 2.68
C ASP A 87 8.57 -3.79 3.58
N ASP A 88 9.82 -3.84 3.09
CA ASP A 88 10.95 -4.51 3.74
C ASP A 88 11.58 -3.71 4.90
N ASP A 89 11.05 -2.52 5.20
CA ASP A 89 11.55 -1.57 6.20
C ASP A 89 10.56 -1.28 7.34
N VAL A 90 9.48 -2.05 7.45
CA VAL A 90 8.52 -1.92 8.54
C VAL A 90 8.89 -2.79 9.73
N VAL A 91 8.52 -2.36 10.93
CA VAL A 91 8.65 -3.13 12.17
C VAL A 91 7.25 -3.54 12.63
N LEU A 92 7.01 -4.85 12.73
CA LEU A 92 5.72 -5.38 13.15
C LEU A 92 5.61 -5.41 14.68
N ASN A 93 4.46 -5.00 15.21
CA ASN A 93 4.16 -5.14 16.62
C ASN A 93 3.95 -6.62 16.98
N SER A 94 4.31 -7.01 18.20
CA SER A 94 4.01 -8.34 18.72
C SER A 94 2.49 -8.61 18.66
N ASN A 95 2.10 -9.84 18.33
CA ASN A 95 0.70 -10.24 18.18
C ASN A 95 -0.13 -9.47 17.15
N CYS A 96 0.50 -8.73 16.21
CA CYS A 96 -0.20 -7.95 15.16
C CYS A 96 -1.15 -8.83 14.35
N ILE A 97 -0.71 -10.03 13.93
CA ILE A 97 -1.53 -10.99 13.17
C ILE A 97 -2.73 -11.48 13.97
N LYS A 98 -2.55 -11.82 15.26
CA LYS A 98 -3.68 -12.24 16.12
C LYS A 98 -4.73 -11.15 16.28
N LYS A 99 -4.29 -9.91 16.51
CA LYS A 99 -5.19 -8.75 16.60
C LYS A 99 -5.93 -8.54 15.28
N LEU A 100 -5.21 -8.62 14.15
CA LEU A 100 -5.79 -8.47 12.82
C LEU A 100 -6.82 -9.57 12.55
N LYS A 101 -6.51 -10.86 12.76
CA LYS A 101 -7.46 -11.98 12.58
C LYS A 101 -8.73 -11.79 13.41
N LYS A 102 -8.61 -11.31 14.66
CA LYS A 102 -9.80 -11.02 15.49
C LYS A 102 -10.69 -9.96 14.84
N SER A 103 -10.12 -8.88 14.31
CA SER A 103 -10.86 -7.80 13.65
C SER A 103 -11.48 -8.23 12.33
N LEU A 104 -10.77 -9.05 11.54
CA LEU A 104 -11.29 -9.64 10.30
C LEU A 104 -12.48 -10.55 10.56
N LYS A 105 -12.42 -11.39 11.60
CA LYS A 105 -13.51 -12.28 11.99
C LYS A 105 -14.81 -11.52 12.29
N ILE A 106 -14.71 -10.37 12.98
CA ILE A 106 -15.86 -9.53 13.34
C ILE A 106 -16.45 -8.84 12.11
N ASN A 107 -15.64 -8.53 11.11
CA ASN A 107 -16.01 -7.71 9.95
C ASN A 107 -15.75 -8.44 8.63
N LYS A 108 -16.04 -9.71 8.56
CA LYS A 108 -15.68 -10.61 7.43
C LYS A 108 -16.15 -10.16 6.04
N TYR A 109 -17.16 -9.30 5.96
CA TYR A 109 -17.70 -8.77 4.71
C TYR A 109 -16.98 -7.51 4.20
N ALA A 110 -15.99 -7.01 4.94
CA ALA A 110 -15.22 -5.87 4.48
C ALA A 110 -14.34 -6.25 3.29
N SER A 111 -14.30 -5.37 2.30
CA SER A 111 -13.49 -5.52 1.09
C SER A 111 -12.06 -5.04 1.32
N LEU A 112 -11.90 -4.06 2.20
CA LEU A 112 -10.62 -3.48 2.57
C LEU A 112 -10.62 -3.09 4.04
N PHE A 113 -9.53 -3.39 4.73
CA PHE A 113 -9.23 -2.82 6.04
C PHE A 113 -8.03 -1.89 5.92
N THR A 114 -8.06 -0.82 6.73
CA THR A 114 -6.89 0.00 6.97
C THR A 114 -6.50 -0.10 8.44
N VAL A 115 -5.24 -0.43 8.70
CA VAL A 115 -4.67 -0.50 10.05
C VAL A 115 -3.96 0.81 10.39
N ARG A 116 -3.57 0.99 11.67
CA ARG A 116 -2.75 2.14 12.07
C ARG A 116 -1.27 1.78 12.15
N MET A 117 -0.46 2.76 11.85
CA MET A 117 0.99 2.73 11.92
C MET A 117 1.48 3.80 12.91
N SER A 118 2.53 3.52 13.67
CA SER A 118 3.22 4.48 14.53
C SER A 118 4.66 4.71 14.05
N PHE A 119 5.31 5.71 14.60
CA PHE A 119 6.76 5.83 14.55
C PHE A 119 7.40 4.84 15.53
N LEU A 120 8.74 4.74 15.51
CA LEU A 120 9.48 3.85 16.41
C LEU A 120 9.33 4.24 17.89
N ASP A 121 9.04 5.51 18.18
CA ASP A 121 8.75 6.05 19.51
C ASP A 121 7.30 5.88 19.97
N ASP A 122 6.52 5.06 19.25
CA ASP A 122 5.09 4.81 19.48
C ASP A 122 4.14 5.99 19.21
N SER A 123 4.63 7.14 18.79
CA SER A 123 3.77 8.25 18.37
C SER A 123 3.03 7.91 17.07
N PRO A 124 1.76 8.33 16.89
CA PRO A 124 1.02 8.06 15.67
C PRO A 124 1.70 8.62 14.42
N TYR A 125 1.84 7.81 13.36
CA TYR A 125 2.47 8.24 12.10
C TYR A 125 1.74 9.41 11.43
N LYS A 126 0.42 9.50 11.64
CA LYS A 126 -0.45 10.56 11.14
C LYS A 126 -1.69 10.72 12.03
N ASN A 127 -2.45 11.79 11.81
CA ASN A 127 -3.73 11.97 12.47
C ASN A 127 -4.76 10.99 11.88
N TYR A 128 -5.03 9.92 12.61
CA TYR A 128 -6.03 8.93 12.26
C TYR A 128 -7.44 9.39 12.63
N THR A 129 -8.42 8.99 11.85
CA THR A 129 -9.84 9.18 12.19
C THR A 129 -10.30 8.12 13.20
N ASN A 130 -11.32 8.47 13.99
CA ASN A 130 -12.01 7.49 14.85
C ASN A 130 -13.23 6.85 14.14
N LYS A 131 -13.50 7.22 12.89
CA LYS A 131 -14.58 6.60 12.09
C LYS A 131 -14.19 5.17 11.75
N LYS A 132 -15.09 4.22 12.04
CA LYS A 132 -14.91 2.80 11.71
C LYS A 132 -15.05 2.54 10.21
N ILE A 133 -16.02 3.18 9.56
CA ILE A 133 -16.26 3.03 8.11
C ILE A 133 -15.68 4.25 7.40
N LEU A 134 -14.85 4.00 6.40
CA LEU A 134 -14.22 5.04 5.61
C LEU A 134 -14.95 5.21 4.28
N GLY A 135 -15.14 6.46 3.90
CA GLY A 135 -15.62 6.84 2.57
C GLY A 135 -14.47 7.17 1.62
N ARG A 136 -14.83 7.73 0.48
CA ARG A 136 -13.90 8.10 -0.60
C ARG A 136 -12.71 8.96 -0.15
N LEU A 137 -12.92 9.87 0.81
CA LEU A 137 -11.86 10.71 1.37
C LEU A 137 -10.75 9.92 2.09
N GLY A 138 -11.00 8.67 2.49
CA GLY A 138 -10.00 7.79 3.08
C GLY A 138 -8.80 7.56 2.15
N SER A 139 -9.03 7.56 0.83
CA SER A 139 -7.97 7.40 -0.17
C SER A 139 -6.88 8.46 -0.10
N LEU A 140 -7.17 9.66 0.43
CA LEU A 140 -6.20 10.76 0.54
C LEU A 140 -5.13 10.54 1.62
N LYS A 141 -5.38 9.65 2.56
CA LYS A 141 -4.55 9.47 3.77
C LYS A 141 -3.99 8.07 3.94
N VAL A 142 -4.40 7.13 3.11
CA VAL A 142 -3.95 5.75 3.22
C VAL A 142 -2.48 5.62 2.82
N SER A 143 -1.77 4.70 3.47
CA SER A 143 -0.43 4.25 3.09
C SER A 143 -0.51 2.78 2.73
N SER A 144 0.33 2.34 1.82
CA SER A 144 0.28 0.98 1.27
C SER A 144 0.39 -0.12 2.33
N VAL A 145 1.27 0.06 3.31
CA VAL A 145 1.49 -0.91 4.40
C VAL A 145 0.32 -0.99 5.41
N GLU A 146 -0.64 -0.07 5.30
CA GLU A 146 -1.86 -0.09 6.10
C GLU A 146 -2.99 -0.92 5.46
N LEU A 147 -2.82 -1.39 4.21
CA LEU A 147 -3.87 -2.06 3.45
C LEU A 147 -3.91 -3.55 3.72
N VAL A 148 -5.09 -4.04 4.14
CA VAL A 148 -5.43 -5.47 4.22
C VAL A 148 -6.67 -5.69 3.38
N VAL A 149 -6.53 -6.41 2.27
CA VAL A 149 -7.59 -6.52 1.26
C VAL A 149 -8.21 -7.90 1.21
N SER A 150 -9.52 -7.98 0.98
CA SER A 150 -10.20 -9.23 0.64
C SER A 150 -9.77 -9.67 -0.76
N LYS A 151 -9.13 -10.85 -0.85
CA LYS A 151 -8.72 -11.44 -2.12
C LYS A 151 -9.92 -11.71 -3.03
N GLU A 152 -10.98 -12.27 -2.48
CA GLU A 152 -12.21 -12.57 -3.21
C GLU A 152 -12.76 -11.30 -3.87
N PHE A 153 -12.87 -10.20 -3.11
CA PHE A 153 -13.42 -8.95 -3.63
C PHE A 153 -12.61 -8.39 -4.81
N VAL A 154 -11.28 -8.31 -4.68
CA VAL A 154 -10.45 -7.76 -5.75
C VAL A 154 -10.39 -8.65 -6.98
N LEU A 155 -10.44 -9.98 -6.82
CA LEU A 155 -10.49 -10.89 -7.95
C LEU A 155 -11.83 -10.83 -8.68
N LYS A 156 -12.95 -10.83 -7.93
CA LYS A 156 -14.31 -10.75 -8.48
C LYS A 156 -14.52 -9.49 -9.31
N ASN A 157 -13.99 -8.35 -8.86
CA ASN A 157 -14.15 -7.05 -9.52
C ASN A 157 -12.96 -6.70 -10.43
N ASN A 158 -12.04 -7.63 -10.67
CA ASN A 158 -10.84 -7.43 -11.50
C ASN A 158 -9.98 -6.23 -11.07
N ILE A 159 -9.93 -5.91 -9.76
CA ILE A 159 -9.17 -4.79 -9.22
C ILE A 159 -7.70 -5.20 -9.09
N ARG A 160 -6.79 -4.33 -9.56
CA ARG A 160 -5.34 -4.49 -9.50
C ARG A 160 -4.68 -3.15 -9.20
N PHE A 161 -3.50 -3.22 -8.61
CA PHE A 161 -2.63 -2.04 -8.57
C PHE A 161 -2.21 -1.66 -9.99
N ASN A 162 -2.29 -0.37 -10.31
CA ASN A 162 -1.81 0.13 -11.61
C ASN A 162 -0.28 0.10 -11.66
N GLU A 163 0.30 -0.73 -12.53
CA GLU A 163 1.76 -0.93 -12.62
C GLU A 163 2.52 0.28 -13.17
N SER A 164 1.83 1.28 -13.70
CA SER A 164 2.43 2.57 -14.06
C SER A 164 2.67 3.47 -12.85
N LEU A 165 2.05 3.16 -11.70
CA LEU A 165 2.14 3.89 -10.45
C LEU A 165 2.97 3.11 -9.42
N GLY A 166 3.53 3.81 -8.42
CA GLY A 166 4.28 3.22 -7.32
C GLY A 166 5.78 3.15 -7.53
N LEU A 167 6.53 2.90 -6.49
CA LEU A 167 7.99 2.85 -6.53
C LEU A 167 8.50 1.83 -7.56
N GLY A 168 9.52 2.21 -8.30
CA GLY A 168 10.09 1.39 -9.37
C GLY A 168 9.34 1.48 -10.71
N SER A 169 8.28 2.30 -10.81
CA SER A 169 7.52 2.56 -12.02
C SER A 169 7.78 3.95 -12.60
N LYS A 170 7.10 4.27 -13.71
CA LYS A 170 7.18 5.58 -14.36
C LYS A 170 6.70 6.73 -13.46
N PHE A 171 5.70 6.48 -12.62
CA PHE A 171 5.09 7.44 -11.71
C PHE A 171 5.15 6.91 -10.27
N PRO A 172 6.22 7.21 -9.51
CA PRO A 172 6.57 6.50 -8.28
C PRO A 172 5.77 6.95 -7.06
N SER A 173 4.45 6.99 -7.15
CA SER A 173 3.54 7.36 -6.03
C SER A 173 2.09 7.06 -6.38
N THR A 174 1.21 7.15 -5.40
CA THR A 174 -0.27 7.15 -5.47
C THR A 174 -0.93 5.82 -5.86
N GLU A 175 -0.18 4.75 -5.97
CA GLU A 175 -0.71 3.43 -6.31
C GLU A 175 -1.74 2.94 -5.28
N GLU A 176 -1.47 3.15 -4.00
CA GLU A 176 -2.37 2.78 -2.90
C GLU A 176 -3.63 3.64 -2.86
N ASN A 177 -3.50 4.92 -3.24
CA ASN A 177 -4.63 5.85 -3.28
C ASN A 177 -5.61 5.49 -4.39
N VAL A 178 -5.09 5.13 -5.58
CA VAL A 178 -5.88 4.66 -6.73
C VAL A 178 -6.52 3.31 -6.41
N PHE A 179 -5.75 2.35 -5.91
CA PHE A 179 -6.26 1.03 -5.52
C PHE A 179 -7.39 1.10 -4.48
N TYR A 180 -7.27 2.01 -3.51
CA TYR A 180 -8.35 2.30 -2.56
C TYR A 180 -9.61 2.83 -3.27
N LEU A 181 -9.45 3.79 -4.21
CA LEU A 181 -10.57 4.34 -4.96
C LEU A 181 -11.26 3.27 -5.81
N ASP A 182 -10.50 2.38 -6.44
CA ASP A 182 -11.06 1.29 -7.25
C ASP A 182 -11.92 0.35 -6.40
N ILE A 183 -11.47 0.00 -5.20
CA ILE A 183 -12.27 -0.78 -4.24
C ILE A 183 -13.52 -0.01 -3.80
N TYR A 184 -13.39 1.28 -3.50
CA TYR A 184 -14.52 2.11 -3.06
C TYR A 184 -15.58 2.29 -4.16
N ASP A 185 -15.14 2.56 -5.40
CA ASP A 185 -16.02 2.82 -6.54
C ASP A 185 -16.77 1.54 -6.98
N GLU A 186 -16.21 0.34 -6.74
CA GLU A 186 -16.89 -0.96 -6.89
C GLU A 186 -17.80 -1.33 -5.69
N GLY A 187 -18.10 -0.36 -4.82
CA GLY A 187 -19.01 -0.55 -3.68
C GLY A 187 -18.39 -1.33 -2.51
N GLY A 188 -17.07 -1.45 -2.46
CA GLY A 188 -16.36 -2.14 -1.38
C GLY A 188 -16.55 -1.48 -0.02
N LEU A 189 -16.87 -2.30 1.00
CA LEU A 189 -16.91 -1.85 2.39
C LEU A 189 -15.49 -1.70 2.93
N ILE A 190 -15.13 -0.47 3.34
CA ILE A 190 -13.80 -0.14 3.85
C ILE A 190 -13.87 0.13 5.34
N ILE A 191 -13.17 -0.67 6.14
CA ILE A 191 -13.15 -0.58 7.60
C ILE A 191 -11.78 -0.11 8.09
N HIS A 192 -11.80 0.91 8.94
CA HIS A 192 -10.62 1.38 9.66
C HIS A 192 -10.52 0.72 11.02
N LEU A 193 -9.40 0.04 11.25
CA LEU A 193 -9.11 -0.61 12.51
C LEU A 193 -8.32 0.35 13.42
N PRO A 194 -8.67 0.42 14.71
CA PRO A 194 -8.01 1.35 15.64
C PRO A 194 -6.63 0.86 16.12
N GLU A 195 -6.26 -0.36 15.77
CA GLU A 195 -5.04 -1.01 16.27
C GLU A 195 -3.80 -0.52 15.54
N PHE A 196 -2.76 -0.15 16.27
CA PHE A 196 -1.42 0.07 15.78
C PHE A 196 -0.74 -1.30 15.62
N LEU A 197 -0.57 -1.75 14.38
CA LEU A 197 -0.05 -3.09 14.08
C LEU A 197 1.40 -3.09 13.60
N LEU A 198 1.90 -1.95 13.17
CA LEU A 198 3.26 -1.80 12.65
C LEU A 198 3.84 -0.42 12.98
N LYS A 199 5.17 -0.34 12.89
CA LYS A 199 5.93 0.89 13.06
C LYS A 199 6.79 1.15 11.83
N HIS A 200 7.10 2.41 11.58
CA HIS A 200 7.98 2.85 10.51
C HIS A 200 8.92 3.94 11.03
N GLU A 201 10.14 4.01 10.51
CA GLU A 201 11.04 5.11 10.81
C GLU A 201 10.48 6.44 10.32
N PHE A 202 10.80 7.51 11.04
CA PHE A 202 10.48 8.85 10.58
C PHE A 202 11.37 9.20 9.38
N ILE A 203 10.77 9.33 8.21
CA ILE A 203 11.45 9.84 7.02
C ILE A 203 10.75 11.13 6.62
N ASN A 204 11.46 12.27 6.69
CA ASN A 204 10.91 13.53 6.19
C ASN A 204 10.88 13.52 4.65
N ARG A 205 9.81 12.95 4.10
CA ARG A 205 9.60 12.87 2.65
C ARG A 205 8.88 14.11 2.08
N ARG A 206 8.50 15.09 2.93
CA ARG A 206 7.63 16.19 2.52
C ARG A 206 8.23 17.02 1.39
N GLU A 207 9.48 17.45 1.53
CA GLU A 207 10.16 18.21 0.48
C GLU A 207 10.41 17.36 -0.76
N ALA A 208 10.85 16.12 -0.61
CA ALA A 208 11.05 15.19 -1.71
C ALA A 208 9.78 14.96 -2.53
N HIS A 209 8.62 14.88 -1.89
CA HIS A 209 7.33 14.70 -2.57
C HIS A 209 6.89 15.91 -3.39
N PHE A 210 7.34 17.12 -3.05
CA PHE A 210 7.00 18.35 -3.78
C PHE A 210 8.13 18.89 -4.64
N SER A 211 9.29 18.22 -4.69
CA SER A 211 10.43 18.56 -5.56
C SER A 211 10.65 17.56 -6.70
N ASN A 212 9.96 16.43 -6.71
CA ASN A 212 10.11 15.40 -7.72
C ASN A 212 9.01 15.48 -8.79
N ILE A 213 9.42 15.70 -10.05
CA ILE A 213 8.54 15.83 -11.22
C ILE A 213 7.66 14.58 -11.40
N SER A 214 8.22 13.38 -11.29
CA SER A 214 7.47 12.14 -11.51
C SER A 214 6.42 11.88 -10.42
N ILE A 215 6.73 12.23 -9.16
CA ILE A 215 5.75 12.16 -8.06
C ILE A 215 4.61 13.16 -8.28
N LEU A 216 4.91 14.37 -8.76
CA LEU A 216 3.88 15.37 -9.03
C LEU A 216 3.00 14.97 -10.23
N ASN A 217 3.57 14.36 -11.27
CA ASN A 217 2.77 13.74 -12.32
C ASN A 217 1.80 12.70 -11.75
N ALA A 218 2.28 11.77 -10.89
CA ALA A 218 1.43 10.78 -10.24
C ALA A 218 0.29 11.43 -9.43
N LYS A 219 0.59 12.50 -8.68
CA LYS A 219 -0.43 13.26 -7.93
C LYS A 219 -1.47 13.91 -8.84
N GLY A 220 -1.04 14.45 -9.97
CA GLY A 220 -1.94 15.00 -10.99
C GLY A 220 -2.89 13.93 -11.53
N MET A 221 -2.36 12.75 -11.86
CA MET A 221 -3.15 11.60 -12.31
C MET A 221 -4.15 11.15 -11.25
N PHE A 222 -3.72 11.05 -10.00
CA PHE A 222 -4.61 10.72 -8.90
C PHE A 222 -5.77 11.74 -8.75
N CYS A 223 -5.49 13.04 -8.89
CA CYS A 223 -6.53 14.07 -8.85
C CYS A 223 -7.56 13.88 -9.97
N PHE A 224 -7.11 13.53 -11.17
CA PHE A 224 -7.99 13.22 -12.30
C PHE A 224 -8.82 11.95 -12.01
N ARG A 225 -8.20 10.85 -11.56
CA ARG A 225 -8.88 9.60 -11.19
C ARG A 225 -9.91 9.82 -10.07
N TYR A 226 -9.58 10.70 -9.10
CA TYR A 226 -10.52 11.07 -8.06
C TYR A 226 -11.78 11.71 -8.65
N GLY A 227 -11.63 12.54 -9.67
CA GLY A 227 -12.72 13.09 -10.47
C GLY A 227 -13.57 14.15 -9.78
N GLY A 228 -14.48 14.73 -10.57
CA GLY A 228 -15.44 15.72 -10.11
C GLY A 228 -14.83 16.97 -9.48
N ILE A 229 -15.65 17.74 -8.79
CA ILE A 229 -15.25 18.99 -8.12
C ILE A 229 -14.20 18.72 -7.04
N LEU A 230 -14.32 17.60 -6.30
CA LEU A 230 -13.35 17.26 -5.24
C LEU A 230 -11.98 16.93 -5.81
N GLY A 231 -11.89 16.20 -6.91
CA GLY A 231 -10.62 15.94 -7.58
C GLY A 231 -9.94 17.23 -8.06
N PHE A 232 -10.72 18.18 -8.57
CA PHE A 232 -10.22 19.49 -8.94
C PHE A 232 -9.76 20.31 -7.71
N LEU A 233 -10.49 20.28 -6.60
CA LEU A 233 -10.07 20.96 -5.37
C LEU A 233 -8.78 20.36 -4.78
N ILE A 234 -8.61 19.03 -4.83
CA ILE A 234 -7.38 18.35 -4.44
C ILE A 234 -6.22 18.77 -5.35
N PHE A 235 -6.47 18.90 -6.66
CA PHE A 235 -5.49 19.40 -7.62
C PHE A 235 -5.04 20.82 -7.27
N ILE A 236 -5.97 21.74 -7.01
CA ILE A 236 -5.66 23.13 -6.59
C ILE A 236 -4.83 23.13 -5.30
N TYR A 237 -5.18 22.30 -4.32
CA TYR A 237 -4.41 22.16 -3.08
C TYR A 237 -2.96 21.75 -3.34
N TYR A 238 -2.71 20.75 -4.20
CA TYR A 238 -1.36 20.35 -4.56
C TYR A 238 -0.63 21.43 -5.37
N LEU A 239 -1.34 22.13 -6.26
CA LEU A 239 -0.78 23.22 -7.06
C LEU A 239 -0.30 24.37 -6.16
N VAL A 240 -1.12 24.81 -5.21
CA VAL A 240 -0.74 25.85 -4.25
C VAL A 240 0.46 25.40 -3.41
N LYS A 241 0.46 24.14 -2.92
CA LYS A 241 1.61 23.62 -2.19
C LYS A 241 2.89 23.58 -3.03
N CYS A 242 2.81 23.19 -4.30
CA CYS A 242 3.96 23.22 -5.20
C CYS A 242 4.53 24.63 -5.34
N ILE A 243 3.66 25.63 -5.50
CA ILE A 243 4.07 27.04 -5.65
C ILE A 243 4.72 27.57 -4.37
N LEU A 244 4.15 27.23 -3.20
CA LEU A 244 4.63 27.71 -1.90
C LEU A 244 5.96 27.05 -1.45
N ILE A 245 6.16 25.77 -1.79
CA ILE A 245 7.33 24.99 -1.35
C ILE A 245 8.49 25.13 -2.34
N SER A 246 8.19 25.31 -3.63
CA SER A 246 9.21 25.29 -4.69
C SER A 246 9.19 26.58 -5.51
N LYS A 247 10.38 27.14 -5.73
CA LYS A 247 10.59 28.23 -6.71
C LYS A 247 10.72 27.72 -8.15
N ASN A 248 10.55 26.42 -8.39
CA ASN A 248 10.75 25.80 -9.69
C ASN A 248 9.41 25.66 -10.44
N TYR A 249 9.21 26.48 -11.49
CA TYR A 249 7.98 26.46 -12.31
C TYR A 249 7.70 25.14 -13.03
N LYS A 250 8.71 24.27 -13.21
CA LYS A 250 8.51 22.94 -13.84
C LYS A 250 7.67 22.00 -12.97
N LEU A 251 7.60 22.21 -11.67
CA LEU A 251 6.87 21.36 -10.75
C LEU A 251 5.34 21.54 -10.84
N PRO A 252 4.78 22.76 -10.84
CA PRO A 252 3.37 22.98 -11.18
C PRO A 252 2.98 22.44 -12.54
N LEU A 253 3.84 22.59 -13.56
CA LEU A 253 3.61 22.03 -14.90
C LEU A 253 3.56 20.51 -14.90
N ALA A 254 4.39 19.83 -14.09
CA ALA A 254 4.36 18.39 -13.96
C ALA A 254 3.04 17.89 -13.37
N LEU A 255 2.53 18.55 -12.33
CA LEU A 255 1.23 18.24 -11.74
C LEU A 255 0.10 18.40 -12.77
N PHE A 256 0.12 19.50 -13.52
CA PHE A 256 -0.86 19.77 -14.59
C PHE A 256 -0.77 18.75 -15.72
N LYS A 257 0.45 18.36 -16.13
CA LYS A 257 0.68 17.33 -17.14
C LYS A 257 0.13 15.98 -16.71
N GLY A 258 0.34 15.59 -15.44
CA GLY A 258 -0.24 14.38 -14.87
C GLY A 258 -1.76 14.40 -14.89
N TYR A 259 -2.37 15.51 -14.50
CA TYR A 259 -3.83 15.67 -14.52
C TYR A 259 -4.41 15.56 -15.95
N LYS A 260 -3.77 16.17 -16.94
CA LYS A 260 -4.27 16.20 -18.33
C LYS A 260 -4.03 14.89 -19.11
N ASN A 261 -2.92 14.18 -18.82
CA ASN A 261 -2.49 12.99 -19.60
C ASN A 261 -2.85 11.68 -18.88
N SER A 262 -3.85 11.67 -18.04
CA SER A 262 -4.28 10.48 -17.28
C SER A 262 -5.21 9.56 -18.06
N ASP A 263 -5.77 10.03 -19.19
CA ASP A 263 -6.61 9.20 -20.05
C ASP A 263 -5.82 7.97 -20.56
N GLY A 264 -6.36 6.78 -20.28
CA GLY A 264 -5.76 5.50 -20.65
C GLY A 264 -4.65 4.98 -19.72
N ILE A 265 -4.34 5.68 -18.62
CA ILE A 265 -3.37 5.22 -17.63
C ILE A 265 -4.08 4.80 -16.33
N ILE A 266 -5.25 5.39 -16.05
CA ILE A 266 -6.06 5.13 -14.84
C ILE A 266 -7.50 4.80 -15.26
#